data_39ce99d518f212bc2fafc4bd042b6f34
#
_entry.id   39ce99d518f212bc2fafc4bd042b6f34
#
_cell.length_a   1.000
_cell.length_b   1.000
_cell.length_c   1.000
_cell.angle_alpha   90.00
_cell.angle_beta   90.00
_cell.angle_gamma   90.00
#
_symmetry.space_group_name_H-M   'P 1'
#
loop_
_entity.id
_entity.type
_entity.pdbx_description
1 polymer ?
#
loop_
_entity_poly.entity_id
_entity_poly.type
_entity_poly.pdbx_seq_one_letter_code
_entity_poly.pdbx_strand_id
1 'polypeptide(L)'
;PLGNLIDQIIEDPYFGQESWELAEGRFMKQAAMLAISKADLHKKDIRYAFAGDLLEQNTATFSGMKELGIPLFGLFGACSTVGEAMSLAAMSVAGGFAKHSLAIASSHIGSAEKQFRFPLEYGNQRPLSATWTVTGSGGFIVSKEIGPVKIQGITTGKIVDYGMEDPMNMGACMAPAAAEVIYQHFVDFGSKPEDCLLYTSPSPRD
;
A
#
# COMPACT_ATOMS: atom_id res chain seq x y z
N PRO A 1 -9.85 -14.68 -6.51
CA PRO A 1 -9.91 -14.52 -7.97
C PRO A 1 -8.59 -14.07 -8.60
N LEU A 2 -7.73 -13.34 -7.87
CA LEU A 2 -6.46 -12.81 -8.37
C LEU A 2 -5.22 -13.65 -7.98
N GLY A 3 -5.40 -14.81 -7.35
CA GLY A 3 -4.31 -15.62 -6.80
C GLY A 3 -3.24 -16.02 -7.83
N ASN A 4 -3.65 -16.24 -9.08
CA ASN A 4 -2.73 -16.57 -10.17
C ASN A 4 -1.88 -15.38 -10.67
N LEU A 5 -2.16 -14.17 -10.20
CA LEU A 5 -1.39 -12.93 -10.49
C LEU A 5 -0.45 -12.56 -9.34
N ILE A 6 -0.51 -13.28 -8.22
CA ILE A 6 0.34 -13.04 -7.05
C ILE A 6 1.63 -13.84 -7.21
N ASP A 7 2.76 -13.20 -7.00
CA ASP A 7 4.09 -13.80 -7.20
C ASP A 7 4.37 -14.96 -6.23
N GLN A 8 3.86 -14.88 -4.99
CA GLN A 8 4.03 -15.94 -3.99
C GLN A 8 2.81 -16.00 -3.08
N ILE A 9 2.28 -17.20 -2.89
CA ILE A 9 1.18 -17.49 -1.96
C ILE A 9 1.75 -18.29 -0.79
N ILE A 10 1.46 -17.84 0.44
CA ILE A 10 1.81 -18.49 1.69
C ILE A 10 0.52 -18.95 2.34
N GLU A 11 0.37 -20.26 2.54
CA GLU A 11 -0.86 -20.86 3.10
C GLU A 11 -0.99 -20.59 4.61
N ASP A 12 0.14 -20.59 5.34
CA ASP A 12 0.16 -20.30 6.76
C ASP A 12 0.07 -18.79 7.03
N PRO A 13 -1.04 -18.29 7.60
CA PRO A 13 -1.18 -16.86 7.90
C PRO A 13 -0.20 -16.35 8.95
N TYR A 14 0.36 -17.22 9.78
CA TYR A 14 1.42 -16.88 10.73
C TYR A 14 2.80 -16.84 10.06
N PHE A 15 2.95 -17.41 8.89
CA PHE A 15 4.24 -17.54 8.20
C PHE A 15 5.34 -18.09 9.12
N GLY A 16 4.97 -19.03 9.99
CA GLY A 16 5.86 -19.62 10.98
C GLY A 16 6.32 -18.67 12.09
N GLN A 17 5.58 -17.61 12.37
CA GLN A 17 5.85 -16.65 13.43
C GLN A 17 4.91 -16.85 14.63
N GLU A 18 5.26 -16.26 15.77
CA GLU A 18 4.51 -16.40 17.03
C GLU A 18 3.37 -15.38 17.16
N SER A 19 3.39 -14.29 16.38
CA SER A 19 2.35 -13.25 16.38
C SER A 19 2.02 -12.77 14.98
N TRP A 20 0.86 -12.14 14.84
CA TRP A 20 0.40 -11.59 13.56
C TRP A 20 1.25 -10.42 13.09
N GLU A 21 1.73 -9.59 14.00
CA GLU A 21 2.60 -8.46 13.71
C GLU A 21 3.97 -8.93 13.19
N LEU A 22 4.51 -10.00 13.76
CA LEU A 22 5.75 -10.62 13.26
C LEU A 22 5.53 -11.33 11.92
N ALA A 23 4.38 -11.98 11.75
CA ALA A 23 3.99 -12.59 10.48
C ALA A 23 3.89 -11.51 9.38
N GLU A 24 3.21 -10.40 9.64
CA GLU A 24 3.10 -9.27 8.71
C GLU A 24 4.48 -8.72 8.35
N GLY A 25 5.36 -8.52 9.33
CA GLY A 25 6.75 -8.11 9.09
C GLY A 25 7.50 -9.10 8.19
N ARG A 26 7.26 -10.41 8.36
CA ARG A 26 7.86 -11.44 7.50
C ARG A 26 7.31 -11.40 6.08
N PHE A 27 6.01 -11.17 5.88
CA PHE A 27 5.43 -10.94 4.56
C PHE A 27 6.07 -9.73 3.88
N MET A 28 6.23 -8.63 4.62
CA MET A 28 6.88 -7.42 4.10
C MET A 28 8.33 -7.68 3.69
N LYS A 29 9.12 -8.33 4.54
CA LYS A 29 10.51 -8.70 4.21
C LYS A 29 10.58 -9.55 2.94
N GLN A 30 9.72 -10.56 2.83
CA GLN A 30 9.69 -11.46 1.69
C GLN A 30 9.31 -10.70 0.40
N ALA A 31 8.30 -9.85 0.45
CA ALA A 31 7.89 -9.02 -0.69
C ALA A 31 8.99 -8.05 -1.13
N ALA A 32 9.70 -7.42 -0.17
CA ALA A 32 10.85 -6.56 -0.47
C ALA A 32 11.95 -7.32 -1.19
N MET A 33 12.33 -8.50 -0.67
CA MET A 33 13.37 -9.34 -1.29
C MET A 33 12.97 -9.80 -2.69
N LEU A 34 11.70 -10.16 -2.87
CA LEU A 34 11.18 -10.58 -4.17
C LEU A 34 11.18 -9.42 -5.17
N ALA A 35 10.75 -8.23 -4.77
CA ALA A 35 10.76 -7.05 -5.62
C ALA A 35 12.21 -6.68 -6.05
N ILE A 36 13.16 -6.71 -5.13
CA ILE A 36 14.58 -6.46 -5.42
C ILE A 36 15.13 -7.51 -6.42
N SER A 37 14.83 -8.79 -6.17
CA SER A 37 15.26 -9.89 -7.05
C SER A 37 14.65 -9.79 -8.45
N LYS A 38 13.35 -9.46 -8.58
CA LYS A 38 12.67 -9.26 -9.88
C LYS A 38 13.24 -8.09 -10.68
N ALA A 39 13.80 -7.11 -10.00
CA ALA A 39 14.47 -5.97 -10.63
C ALA A 39 15.94 -6.27 -11.00
N ASP A 40 16.42 -7.49 -10.76
CA ASP A 40 17.82 -7.89 -10.92
C ASP A 40 18.80 -6.99 -10.14
N LEU A 41 18.40 -6.62 -8.92
CA LEU A 41 19.15 -5.74 -8.03
C LEU A 41 19.55 -6.47 -6.74
N HIS A 42 20.47 -5.86 -6.01
CA HIS A 42 20.86 -6.27 -4.67
C HIS A 42 20.36 -5.26 -3.63
N LYS A 43 20.25 -5.66 -2.36
CA LYS A 43 19.84 -4.75 -1.26
C LYS A 43 20.68 -3.46 -1.22
N LYS A 44 21.98 -3.56 -1.49
CA LYS A 44 22.91 -2.42 -1.51
C LYS A 44 22.64 -1.38 -2.60
N ASP A 45 21.89 -1.78 -3.66
CA ASP A 45 21.56 -0.91 -4.78
C ASP A 45 20.34 -0.04 -4.47
N ILE A 46 19.58 -0.40 -3.42
CA ILE A 46 18.41 0.36 -2.95
C ILE A 46 18.88 1.44 -1.98
N ARG A 47 18.67 2.70 -2.36
CA ARG A 47 19.11 3.83 -1.53
C ARG A 47 18.17 4.12 -0.38
N TYR A 48 16.85 4.04 -0.61
CA TYR A 48 15.81 4.31 0.37
C TYR A 48 14.68 3.29 0.25
N ALA A 49 14.05 2.99 1.38
CA ALA A 49 12.77 2.31 1.45
C ALA A 49 11.73 3.25 2.07
N PHE A 50 10.57 3.32 1.44
CA PHE A 50 9.38 4.00 1.92
C PHE A 50 8.36 2.93 2.22
N ALA A 51 8.03 2.74 3.49
CA ALA A 51 7.26 1.58 3.93
C ALA A 51 6.29 1.90 5.06
N GLY A 52 5.15 1.22 5.09
CA GLY A 52 4.21 1.30 6.18
C GLY A 52 3.26 0.11 6.21
N ASP A 53 2.61 -0.07 7.34
CA ASP A 53 1.60 -1.11 7.55
C ASP A 53 0.22 -0.51 7.76
N LEU A 54 -0.82 -1.32 7.56
CA LEU A 54 -2.22 -0.86 7.62
C LEU A 54 -2.60 -0.33 9.00
N LEU A 55 -1.96 -0.80 10.07
CA LEU A 55 -2.23 -0.34 11.43
C LEU A 55 -1.66 1.04 11.77
N GLU A 56 -0.86 1.64 10.86
CA GLU A 56 -0.22 2.95 11.06
C GLU A 56 0.73 3.02 12.28
N GLN A 57 1.18 1.89 12.79
CA GLN A 57 2.08 1.83 13.96
C GLN A 57 3.52 1.50 13.58
N ASN A 58 3.74 1.07 12.34
CA ASN A 58 5.04 0.66 11.81
C ASN A 58 5.76 -0.47 12.60
N THR A 59 5.06 -1.17 13.48
CA THR A 59 5.62 -2.29 14.24
C THR A 59 6.01 -3.44 13.30
N ALA A 60 5.08 -3.84 12.43
CA ALA A 60 5.35 -4.85 11.40
C ALA A 60 6.38 -4.36 10.39
N THR A 61 6.29 -3.10 9.99
CA THR A 61 7.20 -2.45 9.06
C THR A 61 8.64 -2.49 9.56
N PHE A 62 8.89 -2.04 10.79
CA PHE A 62 10.25 -2.05 11.36
C PHE A 62 10.76 -3.47 11.59
N SER A 63 9.90 -4.37 12.06
CA SER A 63 10.26 -5.79 12.21
C SER A 63 10.67 -6.43 10.89
N GLY A 64 9.93 -6.18 9.81
CA GLY A 64 10.20 -6.72 8.49
C GLY A 64 11.44 -6.11 7.82
N MET A 65 11.62 -4.80 7.95
CA MET A 65 12.64 -4.06 7.22
C MET A 65 14.01 -4.03 7.89
N LYS A 66 14.10 -4.24 9.21
CA LYS A 66 15.35 -4.14 9.98
C LYS A 66 16.52 -4.96 9.45
N GLU A 67 16.23 -6.16 8.92
CA GLU A 67 17.28 -7.06 8.42
C GLU A 67 17.74 -6.75 6.98
N LEU A 68 17.05 -5.84 6.30
CA LEU A 68 17.43 -5.45 4.95
C LEU A 68 18.62 -4.46 4.94
N GLY A 69 18.78 -3.70 6.01
CA GLY A 69 19.86 -2.71 6.13
C GLY A 69 19.70 -1.52 5.16
N ILE A 70 18.49 -1.26 4.71
CA ILE A 70 18.16 -0.15 3.82
C ILE A 70 17.63 1.03 4.65
N PRO A 71 18.11 2.27 4.44
CA PRO A 71 17.56 3.46 5.09
C PRO A 71 16.06 3.55 4.87
N LEU A 72 15.29 3.65 5.97
CA LEU A 72 13.85 3.50 5.97
C LEU A 72 13.14 4.79 6.38
N PHE A 73 12.13 5.17 5.59
CA PHE A 73 11.11 6.15 5.97
C PHE A 73 9.83 5.40 6.29
N GLY A 74 9.41 5.45 7.56
CA GLY A 74 8.17 4.86 8.03
C GLY A 74 6.98 5.76 7.69
N LEU A 75 5.95 5.19 7.09
CA LEU A 75 4.76 5.90 6.62
C LEU A 75 3.53 5.52 7.46
N PHE A 76 2.61 6.45 7.61
CA PHE A 76 1.45 6.32 8.51
C PHE A 76 0.13 6.57 7.78
N GLY A 77 0.07 6.23 6.49
CA GLY A 77 -1.08 6.51 5.63
C GLY A 77 -2.17 5.43 5.62
N ALA A 78 -2.09 4.37 6.43
CA ALA A 78 -3.02 3.23 6.39
C ALA A 78 -3.28 2.75 4.96
N CYS A 79 -4.54 2.86 4.49
CA CYS A 79 -4.93 2.46 3.13
C CYS A 79 -4.24 3.25 2.02
N SER A 80 -3.76 4.46 2.29
CA SER A 80 -3.04 5.31 1.31
C SER A 80 -1.53 5.06 1.29
N THR A 81 -1.00 4.24 2.19
CA THR A 81 0.44 4.01 2.36
C THR A 81 1.15 3.61 1.06
N VAL A 82 0.55 2.75 0.24
CA VAL A 82 1.19 2.33 -1.01
C VAL A 82 1.33 3.49 -2.00
N GLY A 83 0.31 4.35 -2.12
CA GLY A 83 0.33 5.54 -2.97
C GLY A 83 1.35 6.57 -2.46
N GLU A 84 1.40 6.79 -1.16
CA GLU A 84 2.39 7.65 -0.51
C GLU A 84 3.81 7.12 -0.72
N ALA A 85 4.05 5.84 -0.48
CA ALA A 85 5.35 5.19 -0.66
C ALA A 85 5.85 5.31 -2.11
N MET A 86 4.98 5.04 -3.09
CA MET A 86 5.32 5.19 -4.52
C MET A 86 5.62 6.63 -4.89
N SER A 87 4.84 7.58 -4.36
CA SER A 87 5.05 9.00 -4.60
C SER A 87 6.40 9.48 -4.07
N LEU A 88 6.73 9.15 -2.82
CA LEU A 88 8.00 9.53 -2.21
C LEU A 88 9.19 8.83 -2.88
N ALA A 89 9.04 7.55 -3.25
CA ALA A 89 10.06 6.83 -4.01
C ALA A 89 10.31 7.50 -5.36
N ALA A 90 9.26 7.87 -6.09
CA ALA A 90 9.37 8.56 -7.36
C ALA A 90 9.99 9.96 -7.20
N MET A 91 9.59 10.73 -6.20
CA MET A 91 10.20 12.03 -5.88
C MET A 91 11.69 11.89 -5.57
N SER A 92 12.09 10.89 -4.79
CA SER A 92 13.49 10.65 -4.44
C SER A 92 14.34 10.31 -5.66
N VAL A 93 13.81 9.51 -6.58
CA VAL A 93 14.49 9.13 -7.82
C VAL A 93 14.53 10.30 -8.81
N ALA A 94 13.41 10.98 -9.01
CA ALA A 94 13.33 12.16 -9.91
C ALA A 94 14.22 13.31 -9.43
N GLY A 95 14.27 13.55 -8.11
CA GLY A 95 15.13 14.55 -7.49
C GLY A 95 16.62 14.21 -7.45
N GLY A 96 16.99 13.01 -7.90
CA GLY A 96 18.40 12.58 -7.95
C GLY A 96 18.99 12.11 -6.62
N PHE A 97 18.17 11.93 -5.58
CA PHE A 97 18.61 11.43 -4.27
C PHE A 97 18.85 9.91 -4.27
N ALA A 98 18.23 9.20 -5.20
CA ALA A 98 18.34 7.75 -5.34
C ALA A 98 18.37 7.34 -6.81
N LYS A 99 19.10 6.26 -7.14
CA LYS A 99 18.92 5.53 -8.39
C LYS A 99 17.71 4.60 -8.31
N HIS A 100 17.63 3.87 -7.21
CA HIS A 100 16.59 2.90 -6.93
C HIS A 100 16.05 3.13 -5.53
N SER A 101 14.74 3.15 -5.40
CA SER A 101 14.02 3.23 -4.14
C SER A 101 12.97 2.12 -4.07
N LEU A 102 12.74 1.59 -2.89
CA LEU A 102 11.70 0.59 -2.62
C LEU A 102 10.47 1.30 -2.04
N ALA A 103 9.32 1.10 -2.65
CA ALA A 103 8.02 1.44 -2.10
C ALA A 103 7.32 0.15 -1.69
N ILE A 104 6.82 0.05 -0.46
CA ILE A 104 6.23 -1.18 0.04
C ILE A 104 5.17 -0.92 1.11
N ALA A 105 4.10 -1.70 1.08
CA ALA A 105 3.06 -1.68 2.09
C ALA A 105 2.62 -3.10 2.45
N SER A 106 2.09 -3.26 3.67
CA SER A 106 1.58 -4.54 4.15
C SER A 106 0.28 -4.40 4.91
N SER A 107 -0.39 -5.52 5.09
CA SER A 107 -1.52 -5.70 5.99
C SER A 107 -1.60 -7.14 6.47
N HIS A 108 -2.22 -7.34 7.63
CA HIS A 108 -2.55 -8.66 8.13
C HIS A 108 -3.96 -8.65 8.71
N ILE A 109 -4.80 -9.60 8.29
CA ILE A 109 -6.19 -9.67 8.74
C ILE A 109 -6.30 -9.73 10.27
N GLY A 110 -5.45 -10.50 10.93
CA GLY A 110 -5.48 -10.68 12.38
C GLY A 110 -5.19 -9.42 13.17
N SER A 111 -4.20 -8.62 12.76
CA SER A 111 -3.88 -7.33 13.38
C SER A 111 -4.88 -6.25 13.00
N ALA A 112 -5.23 -6.14 11.71
CA ALA A 112 -6.14 -5.11 11.21
C ALA A 112 -7.58 -5.25 11.73
N GLU A 113 -8.09 -6.47 11.88
CA GLU A 113 -9.46 -6.69 12.37
C GLU A 113 -9.69 -6.13 13.78
N LYS A 114 -8.69 -6.15 14.63
CA LYS A 114 -8.78 -5.58 15.97
C LYS A 114 -9.10 -4.08 15.95
N GLN A 115 -8.65 -3.38 14.91
CA GLN A 115 -8.82 -1.94 14.79
C GLN A 115 -10.03 -1.53 13.96
N PHE A 116 -10.32 -2.27 12.88
CA PHE A 116 -11.33 -1.88 11.90
C PHE A 116 -12.67 -2.57 12.08
N ARG A 117 -12.74 -3.58 12.94
CA ARG A 117 -14.00 -4.27 13.24
C ARG A 117 -14.53 -3.85 14.59
N PHE A 118 -15.67 -3.18 14.58
CA PHE A 118 -16.34 -2.74 15.80
C PHE A 118 -17.86 -2.98 15.70
N PRO A 119 -18.51 -3.51 16.76
CA PRO A 119 -17.88 -4.11 17.94
C PRO A 119 -17.25 -5.47 17.64
N LEU A 120 -16.14 -5.80 18.28
CA LEU A 120 -15.39 -7.04 18.05
C LEU A 120 -16.20 -8.31 18.36
N GLU A 121 -17.16 -8.22 19.26
CA GLU A 121 -18.05 -9.33 19.65
C GLU A 121 -18.88 -9.86 18.48
N TYR A 122 -19.18 -9.01 17.50
CA TYR A 122 -19.88 -9.39 16.27
C TYR A 122 -18.96 -9.75 15.12
N GLY A 123 -17.66 -9.82 15.38
CA GLY A 123 -16.63 -10.03 14.38
C GLY A 123 -16.81 -11.26 13.48
N ASN A 124 -17.49 -12.30 13.97
CA ASN A 124 -17.72 -13.53 13.21
C ASN A 124 -18.98 -13.47 12.32
N GLN A 125 -19.80 -12.43 12.46
CA GLN A 125 -21.08 -12.29 11.75
C GLN A 125 -20.92 -11.36 10.55
N ARG A 126 -20.12 -11.76 9.58
CA ARG A 126 -19.96 -10.96 8.36
C ARG A 126 -21.00 -11.34 7.32
N PRO A 127 -21.70 -10.38 6.72
CA PRO A 127 -22.46 -10.65 5.50
C PRO A 127 -21.51 -11.05 4.37
N LEU A 128 -22.00 -11.82 3.41
CA LEU A 128 -21.21 -12.26 2.24
C LEU A 128 -20.70 -11.09 1.39
N SER A 129 -21.38 -9.95 1.46
CA SER A 129 -20.99 -8.71 0.77
C SER A 129 -19.89 -7.92 1.48
N ALA A 130 -19.49 -8.29 2.70
CA ALA A 130 -18.44 -7.57 3.41
C ALA A 130 -17.08 -7.76 2.75
N THR A 131 -16.31 -6.68 2.66
CA THR A 131 -14.91 -6.74 2.25
C THR A 131 -14.04 -7.26 3.39
N TRP A 132 -12.95 -7.91 3.02
CA TRP A 132 -12.00 -8.47 3.97
C TRP A 132 -10.65 -7.78 3.82
N THR A 133 -9.99 -7.52 4.95
CA THR A 133 -8.59 -7.10 4.94
C THR A 133 -7.74 -8.23 4.37
N VAL A 134 -6.91 -7.92 3.40
CA VAL A 134 -5.98 -8.89 2.81
C VAL A 134 -4.78 -9.07 3.72
N THR A 135 -4.35 -10.32 3.92
CA THR A 135 -3.06 -10.62 4.54
C THR A 135 -2.01 -10.72 3.45
N GLY A 136 -1.02 -9.85 3.50
CA GLY A 136 0.06 -9.86 2.52
C GLY A 136 0.84 -8.56 2.46
N SER A 137 1.76 -8.50 1.51
CA SER A 137 2.58 -7.32 1.24
C SER A 137 2.85 -7.17 -0.25
N GLY A 138 2.89 -5.93 -0.72
CA GLY A 138 3.25 -5.57 -2.09
C GLY A 138 4.40 -4.57 -2.12
N GLY A 139 5.47 -4.89 -2.87
CA GLY A 139 6.64 -4.04 -3.02
C GLY A 139 6.91 -3.67 -4.47
N PHE A 140 7.39 -2.44 -4.69
CA PHE A 140 7.70 -1.87 -6.00
C PHE A 140 9.09 -1.25 -5.98
N ILE A 141 9.91 -1.55 -6.98
CA ILE A 141 11.16 -0.85 -7.21
C ILE A 141 10.89 0.31 -8.16
N VAL A 142 11.15 1.52 -7.68
CA VAL A 142 11.11 2.73 -8.51
C VAL A 142 12.54 3.07 -8.92
N SER A 143 12.75 3.21 -10.23
CA SER A 143 14.07 3.41 -10.83
C SER A 143 14.05 4.55 -11.84
N LYS A 144 15.19 5.17 -12.08
CA LYS A 144 15.39 6.11 -13.19
C LYS A 144 15.52 5.40 -14.53
N GLU A 145 15.82 4.12 -14.52
CA GLU A 145 15.97 3.31 -15.73
C GLU A 145 14.60 2.99 -16.35
N ILE A 146 14.60 2.72 -17.67
CA ILE A 146 13.36 2.41 -18.38
C ILE A 146 12.86 1.04 -17.92
N GLY A 147 11.66 1.03 -17.33
CA GLY A 147 10.95 -0.16 -16.89
C GLY A 147 9.68 -0.43 -17.72
N PRO A 148 8.98 -1.53 -17.41
CA PRO A 148 7.74 -1.89 -18.11
C PRO A 148 6.58 -0.93 -17.82
N VAL A 149 6.63 -0.19 -16.71
CA VAL A 149 5.63 0.80 -16.30
C VAL A 149 6.33 2.10 -15.94
N LYS A 150 5.75 3.22 -16.33
CA LYS A 150 6.29 4.55 -16.07
C LYS A 150 5.36 5.33 -15.15
N ILE A 151 5.91 5.93 -14.10
CA ILE A 151 5.22 6.97 -13.31
C ILE A 151 5.37 8.28 -14.07
N GLN A 152 4.27 8.77 -14.66
CA GLN A 152 4.28 10.00 -15.46
C GLN A 152 4.13 11.24 -14.59
N GLY A 153 3.41 11.14 -13.48
CA GLY A 153 3.16 12.23 -12.57
C GLY A 153 2.53 11.74 -11.26
N ILE A 154 2.40 12.64 -10.32
CA ILE A 154 1.88 12.38 -9.00
C ILE A 154 0.93 13.53 -8.64
N THR A 155 -0.26 13.20 -8.17
CA THR A 155 -1.17 14.17 -7.54
C THR A 155 -1.30 13.80 -6.07
N THR A 156 -0.88 14.70 -5.20
CA THR A 156 -1.01 14.54 -3.75
C THR A 156 -2.34 15.09 -3.27
N GLY A 157 -3.06 14.30 -2.48
CA GLY A 157 -4.29 14.75 -1.83
C GLY A 157 -4.01 15.67 -0.64
N LYS A 158 -5.05 16.30 -0.15
CA LYS A 158 -5.07 17.09 1.08
C LYS A 158 -6.10 16.52 2.05
N ILE A 159 -6.03 16.93 3.31
CA ILE A 159 -7.06 16.60 4.28
C ILE A 159 -8.35 17.31 3.88
N VAL A 160 -9.44 16.54 3.81
CA VAL A 160 -10.78 17.03 3.46
C VAL A 160 -11.74 16.61 4.57
N ASP A 161 -12.45 17.59 5.14
CA ASP A 161 -13.46 17.37 6.17
C ASP A 161 -14.80 17.94 5.71
N TYR A 162 -15.79 17.07 5.54
CA TYR A 162 -17.17 17.41 5.20
C TYR A 162 -18.13 17.16 6.38
N GLY A 163 -17.60 17.04 7.59
CA GLY A 163 -18.39 16.86 8.80
C GLY A 163 -19.09 15.51 8.90
N MET A 164 -18.50 14.44 8.33
CA MET A 164 -19.03 13.08 8.46
C MET A 164 -18.78 12.55 9.87
N GLU A 165 -19.85 12.29 10.61
CA GLU A 165 -19.79 11.85 12.01
C GLU A 165 -20.07 10.35 12.21
N ASP A 166 -20.56 9.64 11.17
CA ASP A 166 -20.87 8.21 11.27
C ASP A 166 -19.60 7.35 11.16
N PRO A 167 -19.09 6.78 12.27
CA PRO A 167 -17.87 5.97 12.26
C PRO A 167 -18.04 4.64 11.52
N MET A 168 -19.26 4.21 11.26
CA MET A 168 -19.57 2.97 10.53
C MET A 168 -19.65 3.15 9.02
N ASN A 169 -19.56 4.39 8.53
CA ASN A 169 -19.66 4.72 7.11
C ASN A 169 -18.37 5.31 6.56
N MET A 170 -17.34 4.49 6.51
CA MET A 170 -16.02 4.88 5.98
C MET A 170 -16.09 5.35 4.53
N GLY A 171 -16.96 4.75 3.71
CA GLY A 171 -17.13 5.15 2.31
C GLY A 171 -17.59 6.59 2.16
N ALA A 172 -18.55 7.03 2.97
CA ALA A 172 -19.03 8.42 2.95
C ALA A 172 -17.97 9.41 3.43
N CYS A 173 -17.08 8.99 4.33
CA CYS A 173 -15.94 9.80 4.77
C CYS A 173 -14.87 9.91 3.67
N MET A 174 -14.57 8.82 2.94
CA MET A 174 -13.51 8.77 1.95
C MET A 174 -13.90 9.37 0.59
N ALA A 175 -15.18 9.32 0.21
CA ALA A 175 -15.64 9.77 -1.11
C ALA A 175 -15.31 11.24 -1.42
N PRO A 176 -15.49 12.21 -0.50
CA PRO A 176 -15.11 13.61 -0.75
C PRO A 176 -13.62 13.79 -0.98
N ALA A 177 -12.78 13.09 -0.21
CA ALA A 177 -11.33 13.16 -0.37
C ALA A 177 -10.87 12.56 -1.71
N ALA A 178 -11.49 11.44 -2.12
CA ALA A 178 -11.24 10.86 -3.44
C ALA A 178 -11.67 11.79 -4.57
N ALA A 179 -12.86 12.39 -4.49
CA ALA A 179 -13.35 13.35 -5.49
C ALA A 179 -12.42 14.56 -5.64
N GLU A 180 -11.94 15.10 -4.53
CA GLU A 180 -11.03 16.25 -4.51
C GLU A 180 -9.69 15.92 -5.19
N VAL A 181 -9.06 14.79 -4.87
CA VAL A 181 -7.77 14.42 -5.48
C VAL A 181 -7.91 14.06 -6.96
N ILE A 182 -9.03 13.44 -7.36
CA ILE A 182 -9.34 13.16 -8.76
C ILE A 182 -9.52 14.45 -9.54
N TYR A 183 -10.30 15.39 -9.01
CA TYR A 183 -10.48 16.69 -9.64
C TYR A 183 -9.14 17.42 -9.79
N GLN A 184 -8.33 17.46 -8.73
CA GLN A 184 -7.01 18.09 -8.78
C GLN A 184 -6.11 17.45 -9.83
N HIS A 185 -6.17 16.12 -9.98
CA HIS A 185 -5.43 15.41 -11.01
C HIS A 185 -5.78 15.88 -12.42
N PHE A 186 -7.06 16.07 -12.70
CA PHE A 186 -7.49 16.59 -14.01
C PHE A 186 -6.99 18.01 -14.26
N VAL A 187 -6.97 18.84 -13.22
CA VAL A 187 -6.43 20.21 -13.32
C VAL A 187 -4.92 20.20 -13.57
N ASP A 188 -4.18 19.40 -12.80
CA ASP A 188 -2.70 19.35 -12.86
C ASP A 188 -2.17 18.82 -14.20
N PHE A 189 -2.86 17.83 -14.76
CA PHE A 189 -2.40 17.11 -15.97
C PHE A 189 -3.20 17.46 -17.23
N GLY A 190 -4.27 18.26 -17.12
CA GLY A 190 -5.16 18.52 -18.24
C GLY A 190 -5.82 17.27 -18.80
N SER A 191 -5.93 16.21 -17.98
CA SER A 191 -6.47 14.91 -18.36
C SER A 191 -7.99 14.86 -18.19
N LYS A 192 -8.61 13.83 -18.74
CA LYS A 192 -10.04 13.55 -18.65
C LYS A 192 -10.27 12.15 -18.08
N PRO A 193 -11.47 11.83 -17.58
CA PRO A 193 -11.78 10.49 -17.07
C PRO A 193 -11.44 9.36 -18.05
N GLU A 194 -11.64 9.59 -19.35
CA GLU A 194 -11.38 8.61 -20.41
C GLU A 194 -9.89 8.27 -20.57
N ASP A 195 -9.02 9.14 -20.11
CA ASP A 195 -7.56 8.93 -20.15
C ASP A 195 -7.08 7.97 -19.06
N CYS A 196 -7.95 7.67 -18.07
CA CYS A 196 -7.62 6.84 -16.91
C CYS A 196 -8.38 5.51 -16.96
N LEU A 197 -7.68 4.42 -17.22
CA LEU A 197 -8.26 3.08 -17.30
C LEU A 197 -9.06 2.69 -16.04
N LEU A 198 -8.61 3.12 -14.86
CA LEU A 198 -9.28 2.83 -13.60
C LEU A 198 -10.70 3.41 -13.52
N TYR A 199 -10.97 4.52 -14.21
CA TYR A 199 -12.29 5.16 -14.24
C TYR A 199 -13.19 4.61 -15.35
N THR A 200 -12.62 3.94 -16.32
CA THR A 200 -13.34 3.38 -17.47
C THR A 200 -13.58 1.89 -17.35
N SER A 201 -12.91 1.20 -16.42
CA SER A 201 -13.14 -0.20 -16.15
C SER A 201 -14.37 -0.38 -15.25
N PRO A 202 -15.22 -1.40 -15.52
CA PRO A 202 -16.29 -1.72 -14.61
C PRO A 202 -15.72 -2.09 -13.23
N SER A 203 -16.39 -1.61 -12.19
CA SER A 203 -16.04 -1.98 -10.82
C SER A 203 -16.25 -3.48 -10.63
N PRO A 204 -15.40 -4.18 -9.85
CA PRO A 204 -15.65 -5.56 -9.49
C PRO A 204 -16.97 -5.80 -8.71
N ARG A 205 -17.69 -4.73 -8.40
CA ARG A 205 -18.96 -4.75 -7.66
C ARG A 205 -20.18 -4.50 -8.54
N ASP A 206 -20.00 -4.21 -9.83
CA ASP A 206 -21.08 -3.99 -10.80
C ASP A 206 -21.49 -5.32 -11.48
#